data_daef5f56cfe8fffc72d796c12ddf5e29
#
_entry.id   daef5f56cfe8fffc72d796c12ddf5e29
#
_cell.length_a   1.000
_cell.length_b   1.000
_cell.length_c   1.000
_cell.angle_alpha   90.00
_cell.angle_beta   90.00
_cell.angle_gamma   90.00
#
_symmetry.space_group_name_H-M   'P 1'
#
loop_
_entity.id
_entity.type
_entity.pdbx_description
1 polymer ?
#
loop_
_entity_poly.entity_id
_entity_poly.type
_entity_poly.pdbx_seq_one_letter_code
_entity_poly.pdbx_strand_id
1 'polypeptide(L)'
;VRKPKLAYSKAAQKPGAHHAPPTEDDFEIYASYQVNAAGLYIGTLKVVRKTDGRLLFPFAGAPVIGPFPTRQEARVAADTYGSRIVAGDISNPEA
;
A
#
# COMPACT_ATOMS: atom_id res chain seq x y z
N VAL A 1 -9.38 -15.48 26.81
CA VAL A 1 -9.67 -14.79 26.70
C VAL A 1 -9.66 -14.71 26.38
N ARG A 2 -9.30 -14.92 26.44
CA ARG A 2 -9.55 -14.31 26.05
C ARG A 2 -9.77 -13.95 25.84
N LYS A 3 -9.78 -14.30 25.63
CA LYS A 3 -10.28 -13.54 25.18
C LYS A 3 -10.58 -13.19 25.05
N PRO A 4 -10.83 -13.84 24.85
CA PRO A 4 -11.41 -13.19 24.56
C PRO A 4 -11.37 -12.95 24.04
N LYS A 5 -11.26 -13.17 23.80
CA LYS A 5 -11.50 -12.43 23.34
C LYS A 5 -11.74 -12.07 23.10
N LEU A 6 -11.93 -12.80 22.63
CA LEU A 6 -12.45 -11.92 22.41
C LEU A 6 -12.55 -11.52 22.30
N ALA A 7 -12.69 -11.97 22.06
CA ALA A 7 -13.05 -11.07 22.06
C ALA A 7 -12.96 -10.75 21.58
N TYR A 8 -12.87 -11.22 20.97
CA TYR A 8 -13.01 -10.25 20.62
C TYR A 8 -12.91 -9.95 20.05
N SER A 9 -13.10 -10.32 19.59
CA SER A 9 -13.28 -9.38 19.26
C SER A 9 -13.16 -9.07 18.63
N LYS A 10 -13.31 -9.10 18.23
CA LYS A 10 -13.51 -8.19 17.83
C LYS A 10 -13.94 -7.65 17.61
N ALA A 11 -14.08 -7.83 17.46
CA ALA A 11 -14.59 -6.94 17.38
C ALA A 11 -14.79 -6.38 17.18
N ALA A 12 -14.77 -6.25 17.13
CA ALA A 12 -15.03 -5.50 17.09
C ALA A 12 -14.98 -4.82 17.05
N GLN A 13 -14.95 -4.59 16.77
CA GLN A 13 -14.89 -3.72 16.81
C GLN A 13 -15.27 -3.03 16.83
N LYS A 14 -15.25 -2.68 16.93
CA LYS A 14 -15.59 -1.75 16.97
C LYS A 14 -15.64 -0.87 16.79
N PRO A 15 -16.03 -0.66 16.19
CA PRO A 15 -15.80 0.54 16.00
C PRO A 15 -15.67 1.29 16.52
N GLY A 16 -15.73 0.90 16.37
CA GLY A 16 -15.64 1.68 17.37
C GLY A 16 -15.26 2.94 17.29
N ALA A 17 -15.82 3.55 18.04
CA ALA A 17 -15.56 4.93 18.11
C ALA A 17 -14.09 5.22 18.23
N HIS A 18 -13.38 4.37 18.85
CA HIS A 18 -11.93 4.54 18.84
C HIS A 18 -11.33 3.42 18.04
N HIS A 19 -10.22 3.68 17.47
CA HIS A 19 -9.57 2.76 16.58
C HIS A 19 -8.12 2.60 16.98
N ALA A 20 -7.62 1.41 16.76
CA ALA A 20 -6.18 1.25 16.80
C ALA A 20 -5.58 2.15 15.72
N PRO A 21 -4.39 2.70 15.94
CA PRO A 21 -3.72 3.44 14.88
C PRO A 21 -3.55 2.56 13.65
N PRO A 22 -3.61 3.13 12.45
CA PRO A 22 -3.41 2.35 11.24
C PRO A 22 -2.01 1.74 11.21
N THR A 23 -1.92 0.54 10.66
CA THR A 23 -0.67 -0.17 10.51
C THR A 23 -0.51 -0.57 9.06
N GLU A 24 0.67 -1.08 8.73
CA GLU A 24 0.93 -1.55 7.38
C GLU A 24 -0.01 -2.67 6.96
N ASP A 25 -0.56 -3.41 7.92
CA ASP A 25 -1.53 -4.47 7.61
C ASP A 25 -2.85 -3.94 7.07
N ASP A 26 -3.11 -2.65 7.23
CA ASP A 26 -4.32 -2.02 6.70
C ASP A 26 -4.20 -1.66 5.23
N PHE A 27 -3.09 -1.99 4.59
CA PHE A 27 -2.82 -1.63 3.20
C PHE A 27 -2.45 -2.86 2.39
N GLU A 28 -2.71 -2.77 1.09
CA GLU A 28 -2.24 -3.77 0.13
C GLU A 28 -1.35 -3.09 -0.89
N ILE A 29 -0.18 -3.67 -1.11
CA ILE A 29 0.80 -3.16 -2.08
C ILE A 29 0.99 -4.23 -3.14
N TYR A 30 0.70 -3.86 -4.40
CA TYR A 30 0.90 -4.75 -5.53
C TYR A 30 2.00 -4.14 -6.38
N ALA A 31 3.21 -4.66 -6.24
CA ALA A 31 4.37 -4.17 -6.95
C ALA A 31 4.81 -5.20 -7.99
N SER A 32 5.02 -4.75 -9.22
CA SER A 32 5.46 -5.61 -10.30
C SER A 32 6.25 -4.76 -11.30
N TYR A 33 6.28 -5.18 -12.55
CA TYR A 33 7.00 -4.48 -13.58
C TYR A 33 6.37 -4.77 -14.94
N GLN A 34 6.72 -3.93 -15.91
CA GLN A 34 6.42 -4.21 -17.30
C GLN A 34 7.57 -3.69 -18.15
N VAL A 35 7.75 -4.29 -19.33
CA VAL A 35 8.80 -3.86 -20.24
C VAL A 35 8.24 -2.75 -21.13
N ASN A 36 9.06 -1.73 -21.41
CA ASN A 36 8.67 -0.67 -22.31
C ASN A 36 9.20 -0.93 -23.74
N ALA A 37 8.90 -0.02 -24.66
CA ALA A 37 9.28 -0.19 -26.07
C ALA A 37 10.79 -0.20 -26.27
N ALA A 38 11.56 0.38 -25.37
CA ALA A 38 13.02 0.41 -25.46
C ALA A 38 13.67 -0.83 -24.84
N GLY A 39 12.88 -1.78 -24.34
CA GLY A 39 13.43 -2.97 -23.70
C GLY A 39 13.86 -2.77 -22.26
N LEU A 40 13.48 -1.65 -21.67
CA LEU A 40 13.74 -1.36 -20.26
C LEU A 40 12.52 -1.69 -19.44
N TYR A 41 12.68 -1.72 -18.12
CA TYR A 41 11.60 -2.14 -17.23
C TYR A 41 11.09 -0.97 -16.41
N ILE A 42 9.77 -0.90 -16.32
CA ILE A 42 9.08 0.14 -15.56
C ILE A 42 8.38 -0.55 -14.41
N GLY A 43 8.53 0.01 -13.19
CA GLY A 43 7.81 -0.51 -12.03
C GLY A 43 6.34 -0.20 -12.15
N THR A 44 5.51 -1.20 -11.85
CA THR A 44 4.07 -1.02 -11.75
C THR A 44 3.67 -1.17 -10.30
N LEU A 45 2.74 -0.35 -9.86
CA LEU A 45 2.39 -0.28 -8.44
C LEU A 45 0.91 0.00 -8.29
N LYS A 46 0.31 -0.69 -7.33
CA LYS A 46 -1.04 -0.39 -6.86
C LYS A 46 -1.01 -0.45 -5.35
N VAL A 47 -1.49 0.58 -4.69
CA VAL A 47 -1.56 0.65 -3.23
C VAL A 47 -2.99 0.97 -2.85
N VAL A 48 -3.56 0.15 -1.99
CA VAL A 48 -4.95 0.29 -1.55
C VAL A 48 -4.99 0.31 -0.03
N ARG A 49 -5.72 1.29 0.52
CA ARG A 49 -6.03 1.31 1.94
C ARG A 49 -7.28 0.48 2.16
N LYS A 50 -7.15 -0.63 2.89
CA LYS A 50 -8.25 -1.59 3.02
C LYS A 50 -9.39 -1.09 3.87
N THR A 51 -9.13 -0.20 4.80
CA THR A 51 -10.14 0.26 5.73
C THR A 51 -11.31 0.95 5.03
N ASP A 52 -11.06 1.62 3.91
CA ASP A 52 -12.11 2.29 3.14
C ASP A 52 -12.05 1.99 1.65
N GLY A 53 -11.13 1.10 1.25
CA GLY A 53 -10.97 0.75 -0.16
C GLY A 53 -10.34 1.83 -1.01
N ARG A 54 -9.75 2.84 -0.40
CA ARG A 54 -9.20 3.96 -1.16
C ARG A 54 -7.95 3.56 -1.91
N LEU A 55 -7.93 3.90 -3.20
CA LEU A 55 -6.76 3.69 -4.03
C LEU A 55 -5.78 4.84 -3.82
N LEU A 56 -4.61 4.53 -3.26
CA LEU A 56 -3.60 5.54 -2.97
C LEU A 56 -2.61 5.71 -4.12
N PHE A 57 -2.43 4.70 -4.94
CA PHE A 57 -1.57 4.76 -6.11
C PHE A 57 -2.11 3.78 -7.15
N PRO A 58 -2.17 4.11 -8.42
CA PRO A 58 -1.76 5.38 -8.99
C PRO A 58 -2.75 6.50 -8.70
N PHE A 59 -2.27 7.74 -8.81
CA PHE A 59 -3.10 8.93 -8.66
C PHE A 59 -2.84 9.86 -9.84
N ALA A 60 -3.69 10.86 -10.01
CA ALA A 60 -3.52 11.81 -11.12
C ALA A 60 -2.17 12.51 -10.97
N GLY A 61 -1.36 12.44 -12.04
CA GLY A 61 -0.03 13.03 -12.01
C GLY A 61 1.03 12.17 -11.33
N ALA A 62 0.72 10.90 -11.03
CA ALA A 62 1.69 10.02 -10.39
C ALA A 62 2.93 9.86 -11.27
N PRO A 63 4.12 9.80 -10.65
CA PRO A 63 5.34 9.66 -11.41
C PRO A 63 5.50 8.26 -11.99
N VAL A 64 6.28 8.16 -13.05
CA VAL A 64 6.69 6.89 -13.61
C VAL A 64 7.83 6.33 -12.76
N ILE A 65 7.78 5.03 -12.48
CA ILE A 65 8.77 4.35 -11.68
C ILE A 65 9.78 3.69 -12.62
N GLY A 66 10.87 4.36 -12.86
CA GLY A 66 11.88 3.89 -13.79
C GLY A 66 12.04 4.82 -14.98
N PRO A 67 12.61 4.33 -16.10
CA PRO A 67 12.89 2.91 -16.40
C PRO A 67 14.18 2.39 -15.77
N PHE A 68 14.27 1.07 -15.68
CA PHE A 68 15.43 0.37 -15.12
C PHE A 68 15.93 -0.69 -16.10
N PRO A 69 17.21 -1.05 -16.02
CA PRO A 69 17.74 -2.08 -16.92
C PRO A 69 17.31 -3.50 -16.58
N THR A 70 16.84 -3.75 -15.36
CA THR A 70 16.39 -5.09 -14.98
C THR A 70 15.00 -5.04 -14.37
N ARG A 71 14.28 -6.17 -14.51
CA ARG A 71 12.95 -6.29 -13.93
C ARG A 71 12.97 -6.27 -12.41
N GLN A 72 14.03 -6.84 -11.83
CA GLN A 72 14.15 -6.85 -10.37
C GLN A 72 14.27 -5.43 -9.83
N GLU A 73 15.08 -4.60 -10.46
CA GLU A 73 15.21 -3.21 -10.04
C GLU A 73 13.87 -2.47 -10.13
N ALA A 74 13.13 -2.71 -11.21
CA ALA A 74 11.83 -2.07 -11.39
C ALA A 74 10.86 -2.49 -10.29
N ARG A 75 10.84 -3.78 -9.97
CA ARG A 75 9.92 -4.29 -8.96
C ARG A 75 10.30 -3.80 -7.57
N VAL A 76 11.58 -3.82 -7.24
CA VAL A 76 12.06 -3.35 -5.94
C VAL A 76 11.75 -1.86 -5.78
N ALA A 77 11.94 -1.08 -6.84
CA ALA A 77 11.62 0.34 -6.79
C ALA A 77 10.13 0.58 -6.57
N ALA A 78 9.27 -0.20 -7.24
CA ALA A 78 7.84 -0.10 -7.06
C ALA A 78 7.44 -0.46 -5.62
N ASP A 79 8.00 -1.52 -5.09
CA ASP A 79 7.71 -1.95 -3.72
C ASP A 79 8.17 -0.89 -2.71
N THR A 80 9.35 -0.33 -2.90
CA THR A 80 9.87 0.71 -2.02
C THR A 80 8.98 1.96 -2.06
N TYR A 81 8.53 2.33 -3.25
CA TYR A 81 7.64 3.47 -3.40
C TYR A 81 6.32 3.19 -2.67
N GLY A 82 5.77 1.98 -2.85
CA GLY A 82 4.54 1.59 -2.17
C GLY A 82 4.68 1.68 -0.65
N SER A 83 5.79 1.22 -0.11
CA SER A 83 6.04 1.31 1.32
C SER A 83 6.10 2.76 1.81
N ARG A 84 6.67 3.65 1.00
CA ARG A 84 6.70 5.07 1.35
C ARG A 84 5.31 5.69 1.36
N ILE A 85 4.47 5.30 0.40
CA ILE A 85 3.09 5.79 0.33
C ILE A 85 2.34 5.33 1.56
N VAL A 86 2.48 4.07 1.95
CA VAL A 86 1.83 3.53 3.13
C VAL A 86 2.30 4.28 4.38
N ALA A 87 3.61 4.46 4.54
CA ALA A 87 4.16 5.16 5.70
C ALA A 87 3.66 6.59 5.76
N GLY A 88 3.57 7.25 4.61
CA GLY A 88 3.04 8.62 4.54
C GLY A 88 1.58 8.70 4.92
N ASP A 89 0.79 7.72 4.48
CA ASP A 89 -0.64 7.70 4.81
C ASP A 89 -0.87 7.42 6.29
N ILE A 90 -0.05 6.56 6.87
CA ILE A 90 -0.13 6.28 8.31
C ILE A 90 0.18 7.54 9.12
N SER A 91 1.22 8.27 8.71
CA SER A 91 1.63 9.48 9.43
C SER A 91 0.68 10.65 9.21
N ASN A 92 0.03 10.70 8.05
CA ASN A 92 -0.78 11.85 7.66
C ASN A 92 -1.89 11.37 6.72
N PRO A 93 -2.92 10.71 7.26
CA PRO A 93 -3.95 10.09 6.43
C PRO A 93 -4.67 11.09 5.55
N GLU A 94 -4.89 10.70 4.31
CA GLU A 94 -5.74 11.47 3.41
C GLU A 94 -7.20 11.13 3.69
N ALA A 95 -7.99 12.16 3.64
CA ALA A 95 -9.43 12.00 3.85
C ALA A 95 -10.09 11.36 2.65
#